data_6794eebc0cfd7b93400d6eb2062c5ad9
#
_entry.id   6794eebc0cfd7b93400d6eb2062c5ad9
#
_cell.length_a   1.000
_cell.length_b   1.000
_cell.length_c   1.000
_cell.angle_alpha   90.00
_cell.angle_beta   90.00
_cell.angle_gamma   90.00
#
_symmetry.space_group_name_H-M   'P 1'
#
loop_
_entity.id
_entity.type
_entity.pdbx_description
1 polymer ?
#
loop_
_entity_poly.entity_id
_entity_poly.type
_entity_poly.pdbx_seq_one_letter_code
_entity_poly.pdbx_strand_id
1 'polypeptide(L)'
;MNRRGFLINTLLGLSSSSLAAPLASDIRFSTNPFTLGIASGDVTDSSAVLWTRLASEPLEADGGMEPYSIPVQWELSLDPKMSRVVRRGEAIATPIFGHSVHVDADGLEPGREYWYRFSVLSHSSRIGRTKTLPHRNSRPNSIRFITASCQNYAHGYFVAYEHMIRDKPDFIIHLGDYFYDTSFGVNFRKHETEKAPVTVADFRRRHALYKTDKQLQHAHSQIPFFTTIDNHDAIEDMDHSKFAQRAAAYQAWYEHMPVRGYKAAGENRFDLRRRISLGDLIQISLLDGRQFRDSREICNNNDYPNYGFGNYRERCSAVFDEGRSMLGKEQERWLTENLVQNNSAWNVIASPGPFLPFRYQVDGKELSYIGAWDMYPANRARIADALAADEVGHPIILSGDVHSFWAVDGRDTKDPSERIDVVEFVASSISANWPEQLAKPVTENLPHNPQVKFYDPDKRGYLLHEVNETEWKATARAMQDVRDEQSPALDLASFLVSKGEPGFTRLD
;
A
#
# COMPACT_ATOMS: atom_id res chain seq x y z
N MET A 1 -23.35 -24.35 -14.96
CA MET A 1 -23.88 -23.83 -13.68
C MET A 1 -22.69 -23.53 -12.80
N ASN A 2 -22.37 -22.28 -12.63
CA ASN A 2 -21.10 -21.79 -12.09
C ASN A 2 -21.16 -21.73 -10.57
N ARG A 3 -20.39 -22.56 -9.87
CA ARG A 3 -20.30 -22.62 -8.39
C ARG A 3 -19.79 -21.32 -7.71
N ARG A 4 -19.35 -20.32 -8.48
CA ARG A 4 -18.87 -19.03 -8.01
C ARG A 4 -19.98 -18.03 -7.55
N GLY A 5 -21.22 -18.26 -7.95
CA GLY A 5 -22.34 -17.40 -7.53
C GLY A 5 -23.00 -17.79 -6.21
N PHE A 6 -22.66 -18.94 -5.64
CA PHE A 6 -23.41 -19.48 -4.50
C PHE A 6 -22.87 -19.02 -3.12
N LEU A 7 -21.61 -18.64 -3.01
CA LEU A 7 -21.01 -18.22 -1.72
C LEU A 7 -21.25 -16.75 -1.40
N ILE A 8 -21.43 -15.88 -2.41
CA ILE A 8 -21.82 -14.47 -2.19
C ILE A 8 -23.29 -14.40 -1.76
N ASN A 9 -24.13 -15.30 -2.28
CA ASN A 9 -25.54 -15.38 -1.89
C ASN A 9 -25.76 -16.07 -0.54
N THR A 10 -24.81 -16.82 0.01
CA THR A 10 -25.02 -17.49 1.30
C THR A 10 -24.74 -16.59 2.51
N LEU A 11 -23.95 -15.54 2.37
CA LEU A 11 -23.87 -14.46 3.38
C LEU A 11 -24.98 -13.40 3.17
N LEU A 12 -25.50 -13.25 1.95
CA LEU A 12 -26.69 -12.46 1.64
C LEU A 12 -27.97 -13.28 1.68
N GLY A 13 -27.90 -14.62 1.78
CA GLY A 13 -29.01 -15.57 1.77
C GLY A 13 -29.48 -16.06 3.12
N LEU A 14 -28.93 -15.55 4.22
CA LEU A 14 -29.60 -15.58 5.51
C LEU A 14 -30.74 -14.56 5.44
N SER A 15 -31.87 -15.05 4.94
CA SER A 15 -33.18 -14.41 4.95
C SER A 15 -33.16 -12.88 4.97
N SER A 16 -33.52 -12.26 3.88
CA SER A 16 -33.76 -10.82 3.68
C SER A 16 -34.72 -10.16 4.71
N SER A 17 -34.99 -10.81 5.81
CA SER A 17 -35.87 -10.35 6.87
C SER A 17 -35.23 -10.07 8.23
N SER A 18 -33.92 -10.24 8.44
CA SER A 18 -33.35 -10.07 9.78
C SER A 18 -31.99 -9.39 9.93
N LEU A 19 -31.39 -8.84 8.89
CA LEU A 19 -30.11 -8.13 8.98
C LEU A 19 -30.13 -6.66 8.51
N ALA A 20 -31.27 -6.15 8.09
CA ALA A 20 -31.43 -4.71 7.96
C ALA A 20 -31.57 -4.14 9.38
N ALA A 21 -30.49 -3.64 9.98
CA ALA A 21 -30.64 -2.77 11.14
C ALA A 21 -31.68 -1.70 10.78
N PRO A 22 -32.65 -1.40 11.66
CA PRO A 22 -33.70 -0.46 11.35
C PRO A 22 -33.11 0.89 10.93
N LEU A 23 -33.67 1.48 9.87
CA LEU A 23 -33.41 2.86 9.52
C LEU A 23 -33.99 3.71 10.67
N ALA A 24 -33.12 4.45 11.37
CA ALA A 24 -33.60 5.28 12.46
C ALA A 24 -34.25 6.55 11.91
N SER A 25 -35.50 6.78 12.26
CA SER A 25 -36.25 8.01 11.93
C SER A 25 -35.76 9.24 12.74
N ASP A 26 -35.00 9.03 13.80
CA ASP A 26 -34.64 10.08 14.79
C ASP A 26 -33.13 10.18 15.06
N ILE A 27 -32.28 9.84 14.08
CA ILE A 27 -30.83 10.02 14.23
C ILE A 27 -30.52 11.52 14.39
N ARG A 28 -29.76 11.84 15.41
CA ARG A 28 -29.21 13.19 15.63
C ARG A 28 -27.73 13.09 15.92
N PHE A 29 -26.93 13.90 15.25
CA PHE A 29 -25.52 14.06 15.57
C PHE A 29 -25.32 15.35 16.37
N SER A 30 -24.71 15.25 17.54
CA SER A 30 -24.32 16.42 18.34
C SER A 30 -23.12 17.15 17.73
N THR A 31 -22.29 16.42 16.99
CA THR A 31 -21.08 16.91 16.31
C THR A 31 -21.04 16.38 14.88
N ASN A 32 -20.18 16.96 14.04
CA ASN A 32 -19.99 16.46 12.67
C ASN A 32 -19.38 15.04 12.69
N PRO A 33 -20.07 14.00 12.18
CA PRO A 33 -19.58 12.61 12.25
C PRO A 33 -18.48 12.27 11.25
N PHE A 34 -18.10 13.17 10.35
CA PHE A 34 -17.01 12.95 9.38
C PHE A 34 -15.62 13.21 9.98
N THR A 35 -15.40 12.79 11.23
CA THR A 35 -14.17 13.05 12.00
C THR A 35 -12.92 12.39 11.43
N LEU A 36 -13.07 11.26 10.72
CA LEU A 36 -11.98 10.51 10.09
C LEU A 36 -11.70 10.97 8.65
N GLY A 37 -12.38 12.04 8.20
CA GLY A 37 -12.18 12.62 6.89
C GLY A 37 -12.82 11.83 5.75
N ILE A 38 -12.30 12.04 4.56
CA ILE A 38 -12.74 11.44 3.31
C ILE A 38 -11.52 11.02 2.51
N ALA A 39 -11.67 10.05 1.61
CA ALA A 39 -10.62 9.59 0.73
C ALA A 39 -11.17 9.19 -0.64
N SER A 40 -10.29 9.15 -1.64
CA SER A 40 -10.56 8.46 -2.90
C SER A 40 -9.43 7.50 -3.23
N GLY A 41 -9.75 6.44 -3.97
CA GLY A 41 -8.75 5.46 -4.37
C GLY A 41 -9.27 4.50 -5.44
N ASP A 42 -8.47 3.48 -5.74
CA ASP A 42 -8.74 2.49 -6.78
C ASP A 42 -9.35 3.12 -8.05
N VAL A 43 -8.80 4.28 -8.45
CA VAL A 43 -9.26 5.01 -9.63
C VAL A 43 -8.96 4.25 -10.90
N THR A 44 -9.87 4.34 -11.87
CA THR A 44 -9.68 3.83 -13.23
C THR A 44 -9.77 4.97 -14.23
N ASP A 45 -9.77 4.67 -15.51
CA ASP A 45 -10.04 5.67 -16.55
C ASP A 45 -11.50 6.15 -16.60
N SER A 46 -12.40 5.50 -15.85
CA SER A 46 -13.84 5.79 -15.91
C SER A 46 -14.57 5.73 -14.57
N SER A 47 -13.84 5.52 -13.46
CA SER A 47 -14.43 5.44 -12.13
C SER A 47 -13.45 5.79 -11.01
N ALA A 48 -13.99 6.07 -9.82
CA ALA A 48 -13.22 6.28 -8.60
C ALA A 48 -13.99 5.71 -7.39
N VAL A 49 -13.27 5.08 -6.47
CA VAL A 49 -13.83 4.76 -5.16
C VAL A 49 -13.76 5.99 -4.27
N LEU A 50 -14.90 6.44 -3.76
CA LEU A 50 -15.00 7.50 -2.77
C LEU A 50 -15.30 6.86 -1.42
N TRP A 51 -14.60 7.29 -0.39
CA TRP A 51 -14.67 6.71 0.94
C TRP A 51 -14.90 7.77 2.02
N THR A 52 -15.70 7.37 3.02
CA THR A 52 -15.78 8.02 4.32
C THR A 52 -16.18 7.00 5.40
N ARG A 53 -16.09 7.39 6.65
CA ARG A 53 -16.63 6.64 7.79
C ARG A 53 -17.29 7.61 8.75
N LEU A 54 -18.51 7.30 9.16
CA LEU A 54 -19.17 8.05 10.22
C LEU A 54 -18.64 7.61 11.58
N ALA A 55 -18.13 8.56 12.37
CA ALA A 55 -17.61 8.31 13.71
C ALA A 55 -17.67 9.60 14.52
N SER A 56 -18.67 9.75 15.36
CA SER A 56 -18.81 10.93 16.24
C SER A 56 -17.71 11.00 17.29
N GLU A 57 -17.29 9.84 17.80
CA GLU A 57 -16.20 9.63 18.75
C GLU A 57 -15.25 8.55 18.20
N PRO A 58 -14.30 8.94 17.33
CA PRO A 58 -13.57 8.01 16.47
C PRO A 58 -12.72 6.97 17.22
N LEU A 59 -12.32 7.25 18.46
CA LEU A 59 -11.51 6.32 19.26
C LEU A 59 -12.35 5.37 20.12
N GLU A 60 -13.69 5.49 20.09
CA GLU A 60 -14.58 4.50 20.67
C GLU A 60 -14.69 3.27 19.74
N ALA A 61 -15.02 2.11 20.32
CA ALA A 61 -15.06 0.83 19.64
C ALA A 61 -16.01 0.81 18.43
N ASP A 62 -17.15 1.48 18.55
CA ASP A 62 -18.19 1.64 17.53
C ASP A 62 -18.10 3.00 16.81
N GLY A 63 -17.10 3.84 17.16
CA GLY A 63 -16.95 5.19 16.65
C GLY A 63 -17.94 6.18 17.29
N GLY A 64 -18.55 5.85 18.42
CA GLY A 64 -19.60 6.64 19.06
C GLY A 64 -20.87 6.69 18.24
N MET A 65 -21.16 5.61 17.49
CA MET A 65 -22.29 5.49 16.59
C MET A 65 -23.33 4.51 17.14
N GLU A 66 -24.60 4.91 17.07
CA GLU A 66 -25.70 4.01 17.39
C GLU A 66 -25.78 2.83 16.37
N PRO A 67 -26.29 1.64 16.77
CA PRO A 67 -26.29 0.44 15.94
C PRO A 67 -27.38 0.48 14.85
N TYR A 68 -27.54 1.60 14.16
CA TYR A 68 -28.50 1.77 13.07
C TYR A 68 -27.78 1.93 11.73
N SER A 69 -28.46 1.53 10.65
CA SER A 69 -28.05 1.84 9.28
C SER A 69 -28.40 3.29 8.94
N ILE A 70 -27.44 4.04 8.40
CA ILE A 70 -27.55 5.47 8.19
C ILE A 70 -27.37 5.79 6.71
N PRO A 71 -28.35 6.39 6.02
CA PRO A 71 -28.17 6.85 4.66
C PRO A 71 -27.24 8.06 4.61
N VAL A 72 -26.21 7.97 3.76
CA VAL A 72 -25.22 9.01 3.50
C VAL A 72 -25.33 9.44 2.05
N GLN A 73 -25.58 10.70 1.82
CA GLN A 73 -25.61 11.28 0.47
C GLN A 73 -24.19 11.55 0.00
N TRP A 74 -23.95 11.39 -1.29
CA TRP A 74 -22.68 11.76 -1.92
C TRP A 74 -22.92 12.51 -3.22
N GLU A 75 -22.02 13.43 -3.53
CA GLU A 75 -22.03 14.23 -4.77
C GLU A 75 -20.61 14.29 -5.35
N LEU A 76 -20.55 14.31 -6.67
CA LEU A 76 -19.33 14.49 -7.45
C LEU A 76 -19.53 15.59 -8.48
N SER A 77 -18.63 16.56 -8.53
CA SER A 77 -18.70 17.79 -9.29
C SER A 77 -17.50 17.99 -10.20
N LEU A 78 -17.66 18.81 -11.22
CA LEU A 78 -16.60 19.26 -12.13
C LEU A 78 -15.83 20.50 -11.62
N ASP A 79 -16.18 21.01 -10.45
CA ASP A 79 -15.53 22.20 -9.88
C ASP A 79 -15.49 22.15 -8.34
N PRO A 80 -14.48 22.83 -7.73
CA PRO A 80 -14.29 22.80 -6.28
C PRO A 80 -15.39 23.53 -5.48
N LYS A 81 -16.26 24.29 -6.13
CA LYS A 81 -17.41 24.97 -5.48
C LYS A 81 -18.65 24.08 -5.43
N MET A 82 -18.57 22.86 -5.97
CA MET A 82 -19.71 21.94 -6.10
C MET A 82 -20.90 22.54 -6.87
N SER A 83 -20.63 23.46 -7.80
CA SER A 83 -21.69 24.12 -8.56
C SER A 83 -22.12 23.33 -9.81
N ARG A 84 -21.28 22.41 -10.30
CA ARG A 84 -21.52 21.56 -11.47
C ARG A 84 -21.52 20.08 -11.09
N VAL A 85 -22.47 19.68 -10.28
CA VAL A 85 -22.64 18.28 -9.85
C VAL A 85 -23.02 17.41 -11.05
N VAL A 86 -22.23 16.38 -11.32
CA VAL A 86 -22.42 15.45 -12.45
C VAL A 86 -22.87 14.06 -12.02
N ARG A 87 -22.61 13.67 -10.78
CA ARG A 87 -23.09 12.42 -10.17
C ARG A 87 -23.52 12.69 -8.74
N ARG A 88 -24.51 11.97 -8.29
CA ARG A 88 -24.98 11.97 -6.89
C ARG A 88 -25.66 10.65 -6.58
N GLY A 89 -25.73 10.30 -5.34
CA GLY A 89 -26.43 9.11 -4.89
C GLY A 89 -26.47 9.02 -3.38
N GLU A 90 -26.92 7.88 -2.94
CA GLU A 90 -26.99 7.51 -1.54
C GLU A 90 -26.24 6.19 -1.32
N ALA A 91 -25.54 6.07 -0.20
CA ALA A 91 -24.93 4.84 0.26
C ALA A 91 -25.29 4.63 1.74
N ILE A 92 -25.39 3.38 2.17
CA ILE A 92 -25.82 3.07 3.52
C ILE A 92 -24.60 2.75 4.38
N ALA A 93 -24.35 3.57 5.39
CA ALA A 93 -23.37 3.30 6.44
C ALA A 93 -23.97 2.32 7.44
N THR A 94 -23.39 1.12 7.58
CA THR A 94 -23.94 0.04 8.42
C THR A 94 -23.02 -0.26 9.61
N PRO A 95 -23.60 -0.63 10.78
CA PRO A 95 -22.82 -1.00 11.96
C PRO A 95 -21.88 -2.18 11.71
N ILE A 96 -22.27 -3.15 10.87
CA ILE A 96 -21.48 -4.34 10.57
C ILE A 96 -20.12 -3.99 9.93
N PHE A 97 -20.07 -2.89 9.16
CA PHE A 97 -18.85 -2.35 8.55
C PHE A 97 -18.37 -1.07 9.26
N GLY A 98 -18.66 -0.93 10.57
CA GLY A 98 -18.19 0.21 11.37
C GLY A 98 -18.65 1.56 10.84
N HIS A 99 -19.81 1.63 10.17
CA HIS A 99 -20.36 2.80 9.49
C HIS A 99 -19.44 3.41 8.42
N SER A 100 -18.56 2.60 7.79
CA SER A 100 -17.82 3.00 6.60
C SER A 100 -18.72 3.00 5.37
N VAL A 101 -18.39 3.89 4.44
CA VAL A 101 -19.07 4.07 3.15
C VAL A 101 -18.04 3.96 2.04
N HIS A 102 -18.32 3.12 1.06
CA HIS A 102 -17.58 2.98 -0.19
C HIS A 102 -18.54 3.22 -1.35
N VAL A 103 -18.23 4.21 -2.17
CA VAL A 103 -19.01 4.52 -3.38
C VAL A 103 -18.11 4.31 -4.58
N ASP A 104 -18.47 3.36 -5.43
CA ASP A 104 -17.82 3.21 -6.74
C ASP A 104 -18.51 4.15 -7.73
N ALA A 105 -17.98 5.37 -7.84
CA ALA A 105 -18.51 6.38 -8.75
C ALA A 105 -18.03 6.11 -10.18
N ASP A 106 -18.90 5.65 -11.04
CA ASP A 106 -18.63 5.26 -12.42
C ASP A 106 -19.09 6.28 -13.48
N GLY A 107 -18.81 5.98 -14.75
CA GLY A 107 -19.19 6.82 -15.89
C GLY A 107 -18.49 8.18 -15.90
N LEU A 108 -17.26 8.22 -15.41
CA LEU A 108 -16.40 9.40 -15.40
C LEU A 108 -15.57 9.49 -16.68
N GLU A 109 -15.16 10.70 -17.05
CA GLU A 109 -14.27 10.93 -18.18
C GLU A 109 -12.82 10.63 -17.79
N PRO A 110 -12.00 10.04 -18.67
CA PRO A 110 -10.61 9.73 -18.38
C PRO A 110 -9.72 10.97 -18.26
N GLY A 111 -8.69 10.87 -17.39
CA GLY A 111 -7.69 11.92 -17.20
C GLY A 111 -8.23 13.21 -16.59
N ARG A 112 -9.39 13.15 -15.93
CA ARG A 112 -10.12 14.33 -15.46
C ARG A 112 -10.14 14.44 -13.95
N GLU A 113 -10.06 15.69 -13.45
CA GLU A 113 -10.26 16.03 -12.04
C GLU A 113 -11.74 16.18 -11.72
N TYR A 114 -12.09 15.70 -10.52
CA TYR A 114 -13.42 15.81 -9.92
C TYR A 114 -13.31 16.19 -8.46
N TRP A 115 -14.36 16.84 -7.95
CA TRP A 115 -14.51 17.18 -6.55
C TRP A 115 -15.71 16.47 -5.97
N TYR A 116 -15.60 15.99 -4.73
CA TYR A 116 -16.64 15.18 -4.10
C TYR A 116 -16.84 15.58 -2.64
N ARG A 117 -18.03 15.32 -2.13
CA ARG A 117 -18.36 15.44 -0.71
C ARG A 117 -19.41 14.42 -0.32
N PHE A 118 -19.46 14.14 0.97
CA PHE A 118 -20.50 13.37 1.61
C PHE A 118 -21.34 14.29 2.50
N SER A 119 -22.62 13.92 2.72
CA SER A 119 -23.48 14.59 3.66
C SER A 119 -24.41 13.60 4.36
N VAL A 120 -24.76 13.90 5.60
CA VAL A 120 -25.69 13.15 6.42
C VAL A 120 -26.47 14.12 7.29
N LEU A 121 -27.79 14.12 7.18
CA LEU A 121 -28.65 15.11 7.83
C LEU A 121 -28.17 16.56 7.53
N SER A 122 -27.86 17.34 8.56
CA SER A 122 -27.37 18.72 8.46
C SER A 122 -25.84 18.83 8.36
N HIS A 123 -25.11 17.70 8.41
CA HIS A 123 -23.65 17.70 8.41
C HIS A 123 -23.09 17.36 7.03
N SER A 124 -21.97 17.98 6.69
CA SER A 124 -21.23 17.69 5.47
C SER A 124 -19.75 17.45 5.78
N SER A 125 -19.13 16.58 4.99
CA SER A 125 -17.68 16.41 4.97
C SER A 125 -16.99 17.66 4.38
N ARG A 126 -15.65 17.72 4.46
CA ARG A 126 -14.89 18.59 3.57
C ARG A 126 -15.12 18.21 2.11
N ILE A 127 -14.79 19.10 1.20
CA ILE A 127 -14.74 18.78 -0.24
C ILE A 127 -13.39 18.12 -0.51
N GLY A 128 -13.41 16.94 -1.14
CA GLY A 128 -12.25 16.25 -1.62
C GLY A 128 -12.05 16.41 -3.11
N ARG A 129 -10.86 16.09 -3.58
CA ARG A 129 -10.48 16.03 -5.00
C ARG A 129 -10.07 14.61 -5.35
N THR A 130 -10.44 14.16 -6.55
CA THR A 130 -9.97 12.91 -7.14
C THR A 130 -9.64 13.14 -8.61
N LYS A 131 -8.91 12.21 -9.23
CA LYS A 131 -8.56 12.27 -10.64
C LYS A 131 -8.64 10.87 -11.24
N THR A 132 -9.34 10.73 -12.35
CA THR A 132 -9.36 9.48 -13.12
C THR A 132 -8.03 9.28 -13.86
N LEU A 133 -7.69 8.02 -14.13
CA LEU A 133 -6.51 7.67 -14.92
C LEU A 133 -6.72 8.07 -16.40
N PRO A 134 -5.64 8.25 -17.18
CA PRO A 134 -5.72 8.39 -18.63
C PRO A 134 -6.46 7.21 -19.25
N HIS A 135 -7.14 7.44 -20.38
CA HIS A 135 -7.78 6.35 -21.12
C HIS A 135 -6.75 5.27 -21.49
N ARG A 136 -7.10 3.99 -21.28
CA ARG A 136 -6.18 2.84 -21.47
C ARG A 136 -5.50 2.78 -22.84
N ASN A 137 -6.12 3.34 -23.89
CA ASN A 137 -5.57 3.37 -25.25
C ASN A 137 -5.01 4.77 -25.61
N SER A 138 -4.76 5.63 -24.63
CA SER A 138 -4.12 6.92 -24.85
C SER A 138 -2.63 6.85 -24.55
N ARG A 139 -1.87 7.83 -25.06
CA ARG A 139 -0.46 8.00 -24.73
C ARG A 139 -0.29 9.33 -23.99
N PRO A 140 -0.35 9.32 -22.66
CA PRO A 140 -0.11 10.52 -21.87
C PRO A 140 1.35 10.99 -22.06
N ASN A 141 1.56 12.31 -22.14
CA ASN A 141 2.91 12.87 -22.29
C ASN A 141 3.79 12.59 -21.07
N SER A 142 3.21 12.64 -19.89
CA SER A 142 3.89 12.33 -18.64
C SER A 142 2.91 11.94 -17.55
N ILE A 143 3.39 11.17 -16.59
CA ILE A 143 2.68 10.81 -15.35
C ILE A 143 3.58 11.15 -14.18
N ARG A 144 2.99 11.69 -13.12
CA ARG A 144 3.68 11.94 -11.86
C ARG A 144 2.95 11.20 -10.74
N PHE A 145 3.66 10.36 -10.01
CA PHE A 145 3.06 9.65 -8.89
C PHE A 145 4.08 9.41 -7.77
N ILE A 146 3.60 8.92 -6.64
CA ILE A 146 4.41 8.72 -5.44
C ILE A 146 4.29 7.28 -4.98
N THR A 147 5.40 6.70 -4.50
CA THR A 147 5.40 5.50 -3.66
C THR A 147 5.81 5.83 -2.23
N ALA A 148 5.08 5.28 -1.27
CA ALA A 148 5.27 5.49 0.16
C ALA A 148 4.87 4.23 0.94
N SER A 149 5.39 4.06 2.15
CA SER A 149 5.06 2.94 3.05
C SER A 149 5.34 3.28 4.51
N CYS A 150 4.94 2.40 5.41
CA CYS A 150 5.49 2.33 6.78
C CYS A 150 5.28 3.62 7.58
N GLN A 151 4.01 4.01 7.79
CA GLN A 151 3.64 5.21 8.55
C GLN A 151 3.35 4.89 10.03
N ASN A 152 4.39 4.65 10.85
CA ASN A 152 4.18 4.40 12.27
C ASN A 152 3.79 5.69 13.01
N TYR A 153 2.55 5.76 13.52
CA TYR A 153 2.03 6.90 14.26
C TYR A 153 2.89 7.29 15.47
N ALA A 154 3.43 6.28 16.16
CA ALA A 154 4.18 6.53 17.38
C ALA A 154 5.56 7.16 17.12
N HIS A 155 6.12 7.05 15.92
CA HIS A 155 7.50 7.47 15.65
C HIS A 155 7.63 8.91 15.14
N GLY A 156 6.56 9.53 14.66
CA GLY A 156 6.62 10.89 14.12
C GLY A 156 5.29 11.38 13.57
N TYR A 157 5.28 12.62 13.10
CA TYR A 157 4.18 13.21 12.34
C TYR A 157 4.19 12.73 10.88
N PHE A 158 3.06 12.82 10.22
CA PHE A 158 2.93 12.43 8.82
C PHE A 158 3.17 13.61 7.88
N VAL A 159 4.13 14.47 8.21
CA VAL A 159 4.45 15.72 7.51
C VAL A 159 4.76 15.52 6.02
N ALA A 160 5.28 14.35 5.64
CA ALA A 160 5.55 13.97 4.26
C ALA A 160 4.31 14.17 3.35
N TYR A 161 3.11 13.94 3.84
CA TYR A 161 1.88 14.10 3.06
C TYR A 161 1.60 15.53 2.62
N GLU A 162 1.97 16.54 3.42
CA GLU A 162 1.84 17.94 3.00
C GLU A 162 2.79 18.28 1.84
N HIS A 163 3.98 17.66 1.81
CA HIS A 163 4.92 17.81 0.70
C HIS A 163 4.44 17.04 -0.53
N MET A 164 3.88 15.83 -0.38
CA MET A 164 3.28 15.09 -1.47
C MET A 164 2.17 15.88 -2.18
N ILE A 165 1.33 16.60 -1.43
CA ILE A 165 0.29 17.47 -2.02
C ILE A 165 0.92 18.59 -2.85
N ARG A 166 2.02 19.19 -2.35
CA ARG A 166 2.75 20.27 -3.08
C ARG A 166 3.41 19.75 -4.35
N ASP A 167 3.84 18.49 -4.37
CA ASP A 167 4.42 17.83 -5.55
C ASP A 167 3.38 17.51 -6.63
N LYS A 168 2.08 17.63 -6.34
CA LYS A 168 0.95 17.45 -7.26
C LYS A 168 0.98 16.15 -8.05
N PRO A 169 1.07 14.99 -7.41
CA PRO A 169 1.02 13.71 -8.10
C PRO A 169 -0.39 13.43 -8.63
N ASP A 170 -0.47 12.55 -9.61
CA ASP A 170 -1.73 12.01 -10.12
C ASP A 170 -2.36 11.04 -9.11
N PHE A 171 -1.53 10.27 -8.38
CA PHE A 171 -1.94 9.35 -7.32
C PHE A 171 -0.76 8.98 -6.40
N ILE A 172 -1.08 8.32 -5.28
CA ILE A 172 -0.11 7.72 -4.37
C ILE A 172 -0.32 6.20 -4.38
N ILE A 173 0.77 5.43 -4.44
CA ILE A 173 0.78 4.00 -4.11
C ILE A 173 1.35 3.85 -2.70
N HIS A 174 0.52 3.40 -1.77
CA HIS A 174 0.95 3.03 -0.43
C HIS A 174 1.24 1.54 -0.37
N LEU A 175 2.50 1.18 -0.18
CA LEU A 175 3.02 -0.19 -0.34
C LEU A 175 2.85 -1.06 0.92
N GLY A 176 2.02 -0.63 1.87
CA GLY A 176 1.74 -1.38 3.09
C GLY A 176 2.30 -0.72 4.35
N ASP A 177 2.06 -1.37 5.48
CA ASP A 177 2.27 -0.80 6.82
C ASP A 177 1.59 0.56 6.95
N TYR A 178 0.31 0.59 6.55
CA TYR A 178 -0.51 1.77 6.68
C TYR A 178 -0.81 2.08 8.15
N PHE A 179 -0.88 1.09 8.99
CA PHE A 179 -0.89 1.23 10.45
C PHE A 179 0.09 0.24 11.10
N TYR A 180 0.37 0.43 12.38
CA TYR A 180 1.19 -0.47 13.16
C TYR A 180 0.37 -1.05 14.31
N ASP A 181 0.28 -2.37 14.37
CA ASP A 181 -0.36 -3.12 15.45
C ASP A 181 0.42 -2.94 16.77
N THR A 182 1.74 -2.94 16.67
CA THR A 182 2.68 -2.67 17.77
C THR A 182 3.65 -1.58 17.36
N SER A 183 4.29 -0.94 18.34
CA SER A 183 5.40 -0.03 18.10
C SER A 183 6.69 -0.57 18.72
N PHE A 184 7.82 -0.11 18.21
CA PHE A 184 9.15 -0.53 18.64
C PHE A 184 10.06 0.71 18.79
N GLY A 185 11.16 0.54 19.53
CA GLY A 185 12.12 1.64 19.74
C GLY A 185 11.54 2.77 20.59
N VAL A 186 11.91 4.00 20.28
CA VAL A 186 11.51 5.20 21.04
C VAL A 186 10.24 5.80 20.43
N ASN A 187 9.18 5.80 21.19
CA ASN A 187 7.90 6.40 20.79
C ASN A 187 7.88 7.91 21.08
N PHE A 188 7.56 8.68 20.05
CA PHE A 188 7.35 10.13 20.11
C PHE A 188 5.89 10.50 20.39
N ARG A 189 4.96 9.82 19.70
CA ARG A 189 3.51 9.89 19.95
C ARG A 189 3.05 8.57 20.59
N LYS A 190 1.86 8.56 21.19
CA LYS A 190 1.33 7.34 21.82
C LYS A 190 0.20 6.74 20.96
N HIS A 191 0.22 5.44 20.82
CA HIS A 191 -0.97 4.71 20.40
C HIS A 191 -2.09 4.86 21.46
N GLU A 192 -3.33 4.67 21.07
CA GLU A 192 -4.49 4.73 21.96
C GLU A 192 -4.43 3.68 23.08
N THR A 193 -3.68 2.58 22.82
CA THR A 193 -3.33 1.54 23.79
C THR A 193 -1.98 0.94 23.43
N GLU A 194 -1.23 0.46 24.42
CA GLU A 194 0.03 -0.27 24.23
C GLU A 194 -0.18 -1.72 23.79
N LYS A 195 -1.40 -2.24 23.95
CA LYS A 195 -1.74 -3.61 23.55
C LYS A 195 -1.93 -3.70 22.03
N ALA A 196 -1.40 -4.76 21.45
CA ALA A 196 -1.70 -5.09 20.05
C ALA A 196 -3.21 -5.34 19.88
N PRO A 197 -3.82 -4.87 18.78
CA PRO A 197 -5.22 -5.12 18.50
C PRO A 197 -5.49 -6.61 18.22
N VAL A 198 -6.62 -7.12 18.71
CA VAL A 198 -7.03 -8.52 18.58
C VAL A 198 -8.42 -8.65 17.94
N THR A 199 -9.34 -7.77 18.33
CA THR A 199 -10.73 -7.77 17.85
C THR A 199 -10.93 -6.76 16.74
N VAL A 200 -12.02 -6.87 15.97
CA VAL A 200 -12.41 -5.85 14.98
C VAL A 200 -12.50 -4.47 15.62
N ALA A 201 -13.03 -4.38 16.85
CA ALA A 201 -13.14 -3.11 17.59
C ALA A 201 -11.76 -2.49 17.88
N ASP A 202 -10.77 -3.32 18.25
CA ASP A 202 -9.42 -2.85 18.52
C ASP A 202 -8.75 -2.34 17.22
N PHE A 203 -8.87 -3.09 16.12
CA PHE A 203 -8.36 -2.67 14.81
C PHE A 203 -9.05 -1.40 14.30
N ARG A 204 -10.37 -1.29 14.45
CA ARG A 204 -11.11 -0.05 14.10
C ARG A 204 -10.58 1.15 14.85
N ARG A 205 -10.33 1.00 16.16
CA ARG A 205 -9.79 2.07 17.01
C ARG A 205 -8.38 2.47 16.58
N ARG A 206 -7.51 1.48 16.31
CA ARG A 206 -6.15 1.72 15.84
C ARG A 206 -6.13 2.41 14.48
N HIS A 207 -6.90 1.96 13.50
CA HIS A 207 -7.05 2.64 12.22
C HIS A 207 -7.64 4.06 12.38
N ALA A 208 -8.62 4.23 13.26
CA ALA A 208 -9.21 5.53 13.54
C ALA A 208 -8.17 6.51 14.09
N LEU A 209 -7.29 6.07 15.01
CA LEU A 209 -6.20 6.90 15.51
C LEU A 209 -5.35 7.46 14.35
N TYR A 210 -4.92 6.60 13.43
CA TYR A 210 -4.14 7.01 12.26
C TYR A 210 -4.93 8.00 11.38
N LYS A 211 -6.20 7.71 11.14
CA LYS A 211 -7.10 8.58 10.36
C LYS A 211 -7.44 9.91 11.05
N THR A 212 -7.17 10.10 12.34
CA THR A 212 -7.30 11.40 13.00
C THR A 212 -6.15 12.37 12.68
N ASP A 213 -5.03 11.86 12.13
CA ASP A 213 -3.91 12.71 11.71
C ASP A 213 -4.35 13.67 10.59
N LYS A 214 -4.17 14.97 10.81
CA LYS A 214 -4.68 16.02 9.91
C LYS A 214 -3.95 16.04 8.56
N GLN A 215 -2.65 15.74 8.54
CA GLN A 215 -1.84 15.74 7.33
C GLN A 215 -2.22 14.55 6.44
N LEU A 216 -2.44 13.38 7.05
CA LEU A 216 -2.97 12.20 6.34
C LEU A 216 -4.37 12.44 5.80
N GLN A 217 -5.28 13.03 6.60
CA GLN A 217 -6.63 13.40 6.12
C GLN A 217 -6.57 14.39 4.96
N HIS A 218 -5.64 15.36 5.02
CA HIS A 218 -5.47 16.32 3.94
C HIS A 218 -5.03 15.63 2.66
N ALA A 219 -4.01 14.77 2.70
CA ALA A 219 -3.56 14.03 1.53
C ALA A 219 -4.66 13.15 0.94
N HIS A 220 -5.38 12.37 1.78
CA HIS A 220 -6.51 11.55 1.33
C HIS A 220 -7.62 12.36 0.68
N SER A 221 -7.85 13.58 1.13
CA SER A 221 -8.85 14.46 0.54
C SER A 221 -8.43 15.08 -0.79
N GLN A 222 -7.12 15.06 -1.15
CA GLN A 222 -6.59 15.75 -2.33
C GLN A 222 -6.07 14.82 -3.42
N ILE A 223 -5.63 13.62 -3.07
CA ILE A 223 -4.94 12.69 -3.95
C ILE A 223 -5.58 11.31 -3.83
N PRO A 224 -5.89 10.62 -4.95
CA PRO A 224 -6.34 9.24 -4.89
C PRO A 224 -5.20 8.28 -4.50
N PHE A 225 -5.56 7.25 -3.71
CA PHE A 225 -4.61 6.25 -3.23
C PHE A 225 -4.89 4.88 -3.85
N PHE A 226 -3.81 4.19 -4.18
CA PHE A 226 -3.77 2.74 -4.32
C PHE A 226 -3.05 2.17 -3.11
N THR A 227 -3.64 1.19 -2.45
CA THR A 227 -3.07 0.64 -1.21
C THR A 227 -2.99 -0.87 -1.27
N THR A 228 -1.91 -1.42 -0.74
CA THR A 228 -1.76 -2.85 -0.45
C THR A 228 -1.42 -3.03 1.03
N ILE A 229 -1.24 -4.26 1.47
CA ILE A 229 -0.90 -4.60 2.85
C ILE A 229 0.56 -5.03 2.97
N ASP A 230 1.13 -4.80 4.17
CA ASP A 230 2.38 -5.41 4.56
C ASP A 230 2.25 -6.10 5.93
N ASN A 231 3.34 -6.42 6.60
CA ASN A 231 3.31 -7.31 7.77
C ASN A 231 2.49 -6.77 8.94
N HIS A 232 2.52 -5.48 9.22
CA HIS A 232 1.71 -4.87 10.30
C HIS A 232 0.21 -4.81 9.96
N ASP A 233 -0.15 -4.61 8.68
CA ASP A 233 -1.55 -4.64 8.23
C ASP A 233 -2.12 -6.07 8.22
N ALA A 234 -1.29 -7.06 7.88
CA ALA A 234 -1.71 -8.43 7.62
C ALA A 234 -1.72 -9.32 8.87
N ILE A 235 -1.07 -8.90 9.96
CA ILE A 235 -0.70 -9.74 11.10
C ILE A 235 0.05 -10.96 10.62
N GLU A 236 1.35 -10.85 10.64
CA GLU A 236 2.26 -11.84 10.07
C GLU A 236 2.00 -13.26 10.53
N ASP A 237 2.20 -14.14 9.59
CA ASP A 237 2.23 -15.59 9.62
C ASP A 237 0.91 -16.34 9.57
N MET A 238 0.96 -17.39 8.72
CA MET A 238 -0.03 -18.44 8.55
C MET A 238 -0.25 -19.29 9.83
N ASP A 239 -0.06 -18.73 11.00
CA ASP A 239 -0.46 -19.37 12.25
C ASP A 239 -1.99 -19.45 12.26
N HIS A 240 -2.52 -20.63 12.05
CA HIS A 240 -3.95 -20.90 12.09
C HIS A 240 -4.59 -20.46 13.41
N SER A 241 -3.83 -20.36 14.51
CA SER A 241 -4.31 -19.85 15.79
C SER A 241 -4.70 -18.38 15.75
N LYS A 242 -4.17 -17.59 14.79
CA LYS A 242 -4.46 -16.17 14.59
C LYS A 242 -5.51 -15.89 13.50
N PHE A 243 -6.20 -16.91 13.03
CA PHE A 243 -7.19 -16.78 11.94
C PHE A 243 -8.27 -15.72 12.22
N ALA A 244 -8.86 -15.73 13.43
CA ALA A 244 -9.89 -14.74 13.79
C ALA A 244 -9.33 -13.33 13.90
N GLN A 245 -8.10 -13.16 14.42
CA GLN A 245 -7.42 -11.90 14.52
C GLN A 245 -7.12 -11.32 13.13
N ARG A 246 -6.66 -12.16 12.20
CA ARG A 246 -6.40 -11.75 10.81
C ARG A 246 -7.68 -11.33 10.06
N ALA A 247 -8.77 -12.07 10.24
CA ALA A 247 -10.07 -11.69 9.69
C ALA A 247 -10.53 -10.32 10.21
N ALA A 248 -10.32 -10.07 11.51
CA ALA A 248 -10.61 -8.78 12.14
C ALA A 248 -9.75 -7.64 11.58
N ALA A 249 -8.45 -7.89 11.39
CA ALA A 249 -7.53 -6.92 10.79
C ALA A 249 -7.96 -6.55 9.36
N TYR A 250 -8.24 -7.55 8.52
CA TYR A 250 -8.64 -7.33 7.13
C TYR A 250 -9.97 -6.63 6.99
N GLN A 251 -10.95 -6.96 7.84
CA GLN A 251 -12.22 -6.24 7.87
C GLN A 251 -12.00 -4.77 8.22
N ALA A 252 -11.26 -4.48 9.29
CA ALA A 252 -11.00 -3.11 9.70
C ALA A 252 -10.15 -2.34 8.68
N TRP A 253 -9.19 -3.01 8.03
CA TRP A 253 -8.41 -2.41 6.94
C TRP A 253 -9.33 -2.01 5.77
N TYR A 254 -10.19 -2.91 5.30
CA TYR A 254 -11.18 -2.60 4.26
C TYR A 254 -12.07 -1.41 4.67
N GLU A 255 -12.58 -1.41 5.89
CA GLU A 255 -13.44 -0.35 6.41
C GLU A 255 -12.78 1.04 6.43
N HIS A 256 -11.44 1.11 6.37
CA HIS A 256 -10.69 2.36 6.44
C HIS A 256 -9.95 2.74 5.16
N MET A 257 -9.95 1.87 4.15
CA MET A 257 -9.25 2.13 2.89
C MET A 257 -10.22 2.45 1.75
N PRO A 258 -9.87 3.40 0.85
CA PRO A 258 -10.68 3.73 -0.33
C PRO A 258 -10.49 2.70 -1.43
N VAL A 259 -10.82 1.45 -1.16
CA VAL A 259 -10.62 0.32 -2.09
C VAL A 259 -11.90 -0.22 -2.66
N ARG A 260 -11.83 -0.75 -3.89
CA ARG A 260 -12.96 -1.29 -4.62
C ARG A 260 -13.36 -2.66 -4.06
N GLY A 261 -14.54 -2.74 -3.56
CA GLY A 261 -15.29 -3.94 -3.20
C GLY A 261 -14.53 -5.02 -2.42
N TYR A 262 -15.11 -5.49 -1.35
CA TYR A 262 -14.58 -6.64 -0.60
C TYR A 262 -14.82 -7.91 -1.43
N LYS A 263 -13.77 -8.41 -2.10
CA LYS A 263 -13.83 -9.69 -2.83
C LYS A 263 -13.11 -10.74 -2.01
N ALA A 264 -13.86 -11.64 -1.40
CA ALA A 264 -13.25 -12.76 -0.70
C ALA A 264 -12.48 -13.67 -1.69
N ALA A 265 -11.19 -13.83 -1.46
CA ALA A 265 -10.33 -14.76 -2.21
C ALA A 265 -10.28 -16.17 -1.57
N GLY A 266 -11.28 -16.52 -0.76
CA GLY A 266 -11.36 -17.75 0.04
C GLY A 266 -10.73 -17.59 1.43
N GLU A 267 -11.12 -18.44 2.37
CA GLU A 267 -10.57 -18.58 3.73
C GLU A 267 -10.14 -17.27 4.44
N ASN A 268 -11.01 -16.25 4.50
CA ASN A 268 -10.71 -14.93 5.07
C ASN A 268 -9.50 -14.22 4.43
N ARG A 269 -9.38 -14.32 3.14
CA ARG A 269 -8.46 -13.57 2.30
C ARG A 269 -9.25 -12.71 1.34
N PHE A 270 -8.69 -11.60 0.90
CA PHE A 270 -9.30 -10.79 -0.15
C PHE A 270 -8.29 -10.43 -1.24
N ASP A 271 -8.78 -10.24 -2.47
CA ASP A 271 -7.96 -9.99 -3.63
C ASP A 271 -7.52 -8.53 -3.65
N LEU A 272 -6.27 -8.29 -3.26
CA LEU A 272 -5.64 -6.97 -3.23
C LEU A 272 -4.80 -6.65 -4.45
N ARG A 273 -4.55 -7.65 -5.32
CA ARG A 273 -3.80 -7.36 -6.56
C ARG A 273 -4.54 -6.35 -7.41
N ARG A 274 -3.78 -5.38 -7.94
CA ARG A 274 -4.31 -4.33 -8.80
C ARG A 274 -3.46 -4.20 -10.06
N ARG A 275 -4.13 -4.10 -11.20
CA ARG A 275 -3.53 -3.68 -12.46
C ARG A 275 -3.90 -2.22 -12.68
N ILE A 276 -2.91 -1.33 -12.66
CA ILE A 276 -3.08 0.10 -12.85
C ILE A 276 -2.51 0.44 -14.22
N SER A 277 -3.38 0.81 -15.16
CA SER A 277 -2.99 1.13 -16.53
C SER A 277 -3.06 2.65 -16.76
N LEU A 278 -1.95 3.24 -17.16
CA LEU A 278 -1.80 4.68 -17.41
C LEU A 278 -1.59 4.92 -18.91
N GLY A 279 -2.63 4.62 -19.67
CA GLY A 279 -2.54 4.54 -21.12
C GLY A 279 -1.61 3.40 -21.55
N ASP A 280 -0.87 3.61 -22.63
CA ASP A 280 0.22 2.75 -23.09
C ASP A 280 1.61 3.22 -22.58
N LEU A 281 1.63 4.19 -21.65
CA LEU A 281 2.88 4.69 -21.06
C LEU A 281 3.37 3.79 -19.94
N ILE A 282 2.53 3.49 -18.93
CA ILE A 282 2.91 2.70 -17.75
C ILE A 282 1.84 1.67 -17.43
N GLN A 283 2.26 0.44 -17.15
CA GLN A 283 1.44 -0.53 -16.46
C GLN A 283 2.06 -0.92 -15.14
N ILE A 284 1.31 -0.79 -14.05
CA ILE A 284 1.75 -1.16 -12.70
C ILE A 284 0.96 -2.38 -12.24
N SER A 285 1.69 -3.42 -11.82
CA SER A 285 1.16 -4.59 -11.11
C SER A 285 1.42 -4.39 -9.62
N LEU A 286 0.39 -3.98 -8.86
CA LEU A 286 0.46 -3.85 -7.40
C LEU A 286 0.19 -5.20 -6.77
N LEU A 287 1.14 -5.69 -5.96
CA LEU A 287 1.15 -7.03 -5.40
C LEU A 287 0.65 -7.07 -3.96
N ASP A 288 0.16 -8.24 -3.59
CA ASP A 288 -0.02 -8.71 -2.23
C ASP A 288 1.10 -9.68 -1.87
N GLY A 289 2.04 -9.26 -1.07
CA GLY A 289 3.19 -10.08 -0.66
C GLY A 289 2.95 -10.88 0.63
N ARG A 290 1.74 -10.87 1.22
CA ARG A 290 1.53 -11.40 2.57
C ARG A 290 0.49 -12.53 2.65
N GLN A 291 -0.65 -12.41 2.00
CA GLN A 291 -1.77 -13.34 2.20
C GLN A 291 -1.55 -14.75 1.64
N PHE A 292 -0.73 -14.87 0.62
CA PHE A 292 -0.63 -16.10 -0.19
C PHE A 292 0.76 -16.73 -0.16
N ARG A 293 1.70 -16.13 0.57
CA ARG A 293 3.07 -16.64 0.65
C ARG A 293 3.14 -17.93 1.46
N ASP A 294 4.06 -18.80 1.07
CA ASP A 294 4.44 -19.94 1.89
C ASP A 294 5.14 -19.50 3.17
N SER A 295 5.12 -20.34 4.21
CA SER A 295 5.75 -20.01 5.48
C SER A 295 7.21 -19.61 5.30
N ARG A 296 7.61 -18.52 5.94
CA ARG A 296 9.01 -18.09 6.03
C ARG A 296 9.82 -18.86 7.07
N GLU A 297 9.15 -19.46 8.05
CA GLU A 297 9.73 -20.21 9.15
C GLU A 297 9.97 -21.69 8.77
N ILE A 298 10.84 -21.94 7.78
CA ILE A 298 11.05 -23.28 7.26
C ILE A 298 12.44 -23.86 7.59
N CYS A 299 13.37 -23.02 7.96
CA CYS A 299 14.71 -23.48 8.37
C CYS A 299 14.75 -23.62 9.90
N ASN A 300 14.88 -24.86 10.38
CA ASN A 300 15.07 -25.10 11.81
C ASN A 300 16.43 -24.52 12.23
N ASN A 301 16.53 -23.50 12.78
CA ASN A 301 17.39 -22.90 13.37
C ASN A 301 18.50 -22.33 13.55
N ASN A 302 19.20 -21.81 13.55
CA ASN A 302 20.25 -20.91 14.05
C ASN A 302 19.71 -19.50 14.00
N ASP A 303 18.91 -19.23 15.00
CA ASP A 303 18.52 -17.86 15.27
C ASP A 303 19.77 -17.02 15.50
N TYR A 304 19.82 -15.89 14.83
CA TYR A 304 20.75 -14.81 15.12
C TYR A 304 19.99 -13.71 15.89
N PRO A 305 19.54 -13.98 17.15
CA PRO A 305 18.63 -13.11 17.88
C PRO A 305 19.23 -11.72 18.18
N ASN A 306 20.55 -11.64 18.16
CA ASN A 306 21.30 -10.40 18.36
C ASN A 306 21.63 -9.70 17.04
N TYR A 307 21.17 -10.23 15.89
CA TYR A 307 21.40 -9.66 14.58
C TYR A 307 20.05 -9.32 13.93
N GLY A 308 19.79 -8.03 13.69
CA GLY A 308 18.57 -7.59 13.05
C GLY A 308 17.26 -8.00 13.74
N PHE A 309 17.24 -8.04 15.08
CA PHE A 309 16.08 -8.53 15.85
C PHE A 309 15.63 -9.95 15.52
N GLY A 310 16.55 -10.81 15.06
CA GLY A 310 16.21 -12.17 14.67
C GLY A 310 15.50 -12.31 13.31
N ASN A 311 15.49 -11.27 12.50
CA ASN A 311 14.87 -11.29 11.17
C ASN A 311 15.78 -11.85 10.07
N TYR A 312 16.95 -12.37 10.43
CA TYR A 312 17.92 -12.94 9.50
C TYR A 312 18.16 -14.42 9.80
N ARG A 313 18.22 -15.22 8.75
CA ARG A 313 18.41 -16.68 8.83
C ARG A 313 19.43 -17.14 7.81
N GLU A 314 20.19 -18.17 8.16
CA GLU A 314 20.95 -18.97 7.19
C GLU A 314 19.94 -19.76 6.34
N ARG A 315 20.07 -19.70 5.02
CA ARG A 315 19.17 -20.42 4.12
C ARG A 315 19.46 -21.91 4.12
N CYS A 316 18.49 -22.72 4.47
CA CYS A 316 18.53 -24.18 4.33
C CYS A 316 18.07 -24.62 2.93
N SER A 317 18.28 -25.89 2.58
CA SER A 317 17.89 -26.43 1.26
C SER A 317 16.39 -26.25 0.95
N ALA A 318 15.54 -26.26 1.96
CA ALA A 318 14.09 -26.06 1.79
C ALA A 318 13.72 -24.68 1.24
N VAL A 319 14.55 -23.64 1.41
CA VAL A 319 14.33 -22.29 0.83
C VAL A 319 14.33 -22.36 -0.70
N PHE A 320 15.09 -23.30 -1.27
CA PHE A 320 15.27 -23.45 -2.72
C PHE A 320 14.27 -24.41 -3.38
N ASP A 321 13.25 -24.88 -2.63
CA ASP A 321 12.19 -25.70 -3.22
C ASP A 321 11.47 -24.91 -4.33
N GLU A 322 11.40 -25.53 -5.53
CA GLU A 322 10.83 -24.92 -6.72
C GLU A 322 9.34 -24.60 -6.60
N GLY A 323 8.63 -25.31 -5.71
CA GLY A 323 7.21 -25.10 -5.47
C GLY A 323 6.90 -23.89 -4.58
N ARG A 324 7.89 -23.35 -3.89
CA ARG A 324 7.71 -22.22 -2.97
C ARG A 324 7.37 -20.93 -3.70
N SER A 325 6.46 -20.16 -3.09
CA SER A 325 5.99 -18.92 -3.66
C SER A 325 5.77 -17.83 -2.59
N MET A 326 6.18 -16.61 -2.91
CA MET A 326 5.83 -15.38 -2.19
C MET A 326 4.41 -14.93 -2.52
N LEU A 327 3.94 -15.20 -3.74
CA LEU A 327 2.68 -14.68 -4.27
C LEU A 327 1.54 -15.71 -4.27
N GLY A 328 1.86 -16.99 -4.09
CA GLY A 328 0.94 -18.07 -4.41
C GLY A 328 0.75 -18.22 -5.93
N LYS A 329 0.34 -19.41 -6.36
CA LYS A 329 0.30 -19.78 -7.81
C LYS A 329 -0.64 -18.89 -8.64
N GLU A 330 -1.74 -18.44 -8.05
CA GLU A 330 -2.73 -17.66 -8.80
C GLU A 330 -2.24 -16.25 -9.08
N GLN A 331 -1.67 -15.57 -8.09
CA GLN A 331 -1.14 -14.22 -8.27
C GLN A 331 0.15 -14.24 -9.13
N GLU A 332 1.01 -15.24 -8.95
CA GLU A 332 2.20 -15.41 -9.79
C GLU A 332 1.82 -15.54 -11.27
N ARG A 333 0.86 -16.42 -11.60
CA ARG A 333 0.36 -16.57 -12.99
C ARG A 333 -0.26 -15.25 -13.50
N TRP A 334 -1.09 -14.59 -12.71
CA TRP A 334 -1.68 -13.30 -13.06
C TRP A 334 -0.60 -12.24 -13.36
N LEU A 335 0.48 -12.19 -12.55
CA LEU A 335 1.58 -11.26 -12.75
C LEU A 335 2.33 -11.54 -14.06
N THR A 336 2.75 -12.78 -14.27
CA THR A 336 3.51 -13.18 -15.47
C THR A 336 2.70 -12.98 -16.76
N GLU A 337 1.39 -13.32 -16.76
CA GLU A 337 0.50 -13.03 -17.87
C GLU A 337 0.37 -11.51 -18.13
N ASN A 338 0.28 -10.70 -17.08
CA ASN A 338 0.22 -9.24 -17.23
C ASN A 338 1.49 -8.63 -17.80
N LEU A 339 2.65 -9.15 -17.44
CA LEU A 339 3.94 -8.68 -17.96
C LEU A 339 4.07 -8.94 -19.45
N VAL A 340 3.80 -10.17 -19.88
CA VAL A 340 3.98 -10.60 -21.29
C VAL A 340 2.90 -10.05 -22.23
N GLN A 341 1.67 -9.86 -21.76
CA GLN A 341 0.54 -9.37 -22.58
C GLN A 341 0.46 -7.85 -22.69
N ASN A 342 1.49 -7.13 -22.29
CA ASN A 342 1.47 -5.68 -22.16
C ASN A 342 2.47 -5.00 -23.09
N ASN A 343 2.02 -3.97 -23.82
CA ASN A 343 2.82 -3.16 -24.73
C ASN A 343 3.14 -1.75 -24.17
N SER A 344 3.00 -1.53 -22.86
CA SER A 344 3.33 -0.23 -22.27
C SER A 344 4.84 0.04 -22.34
N ALA A 345 5.20 1.30 -22.43
CA ALA A 345 6.60 1.72 -22.48
C ALA A 345 7.37 1.32 -21.21
N TRP A 346 6.68 1.33 -20.06
CA TRP A 346 7.22 0.94 -18.76
C TRP A 346 6.33 -0.11 -18.11
N ASN A 347 6.95 -1.22 -17.66
CA ASN A 347 6.31 -2.26 -16.88
C ASN A 347 6.79 -2.18 -15.43
N VAL A 348 5.85 -2.10 -14.49
CA VAL A 348 6.17 -1.87 -13.08
C VAL A 348 5.60 -2.98 -12.22
N ILE A 349 6.44 -3.51 -11.34
CA ILE A 349 6.01 -4.32 -10.20
C ILE A 349 6.10 -3.44 -8.95
N ALA A 350 4.97 -3.20 -8.29
CA ALA A 350 4.91 -2.54 -7.00
C ALA A 350 4.71 -3.60 -5.91
N SER A 351 5.77 -3.86 -5.14
CA SER A 351 5.85 -4.91 -4.11
C SER A 351 5.92 -4.28 -2.71
N PRO A 352 5.24 -4.82 -1.70
CA PRO A 352 5.42 -4.34 -0.34
C PRO A 352 6.90 -4.35 0.09
N GLY A 353 7.59 -5.47 -0.01
CA GLY A 353 9.00 -5.61 0.37
C GLY A 353 9.95 -5.71 -0.82
N PRO A 354 11.27 -5.51 -0.57
CA PRO A 354 12.32 -5.53 -1.59
C PRO A 354 12.36 -6.84 -2.39
N PHE A 355 12.49 -6.70 -3.71
CA PHE A 355 12.48 -7.81 -4.65
C PHE A 355 13.90 -8.32 -4.97
N LEU A 356 14.85 -7.40 -5.22
CA LEU A 356 16.21 -7.78 -5.60
C LEU A 356 17.00 -8.37 -4.41
N PRO A 357 17.91 -9.31 -4.68
CA PRO A 357 18.63 -10.00 -3.61
C PRO A 357 19.56 -9.07 -2.83
N PHE A 358 19.64 -9.30 -1.52
CA PHE A 358 20.65 -8.69 -0.65
C PHE A 358 21.25 -9.76 0.26
N ARG A 359 22.57 -9.84 0.32
CA ARG A 359 23.29 -10.87 1.08
C ARG A 359 23.99 -10.28 2.29
N TYR A 360 23.78 -10.94 3.42
CA TYR A 360 24.41 -10.58 4.70
C TYR A 360 25.49 -11.61 5.03
N GLN A 361 26.73 -11.17 5.14
CA GLN A 361 27.86 -11.99 5.57
C GLN A 361 28.11 -11.75 7.05
N VAL A 362 27.90 -12.77 7.87
CA VAL A 362 28.03 -12.69 9.33
C VAL A 362 28.78 -13.92 9.83
N ASP A 363 29.93 -13.74 10.48
CA ASP A 363 30.75 -14.81 11.06
C ASP A 363 31.06 -15.95 10.08
N GLY A 364 31.32 -15.59 8.80
CA GLY A 364 31.62 -16.55 7.74
C GLY A 364 30.40 -17.29 7.17
N LYS A 365 29.19 -16.90 7.57
CA LYS A 365 27.93 -17.43 7.07
C LYS A 365 27.18 -16.40 6.23
N GLU A 366 26.40 -16.88 5.29
CA GLU A 366 25.50 -16.04 4.50
C GLU A 366 24.08 -16.13 5.05
N LEU A 367 23.54 -14.98 5.44
CA LEU A 367 22.17 -14.84 5.93
C LEU A 367 21.30 -14.11 4.91
N SER A 368 20.01 -14.34 5.01
CA SER A 368 18.97 -13.60 4.27
C SER A 368 17.93 -13.02 5.20
N TYR A 369 17.37 -11.88 4.82
CA TYR A 369 16.23 -11.27 5.49
C TYR A 369 14.96 -12.08 5.22
N ILE A 370 14.29 -12.53 6.29
CA ILE A 370 13.15 -13.45 6.17
C ILE A 370 11.84 -12.77 5.74
N GLY A 371 11.77 -11.44 5.81
CA GLY A 371 10.59 -10.67 5.47
C GLY A 371 10.37 -10.50 3.95
N ALA A 372 11.43 -10.63 3.16
CA ALA A 372 11.45 -10.29 1.74
C ALA A 372 11.61 -11.51 0.82
N TRP A 373 11.79 -11.25 -0.47
CA TRP A 373 11.89 -12.23 -1.55
C TRP A 373 13.10 -13.17 -1.45
N ASP A 374 14.08 -12.86 -0.61
CA ASP A 374 15.26 -13.71 -0.41
C ASP A 374 14.95 -15.10 0.14
N MET A 375 13.78 -15.27 0.75
CA MET A 375 13.27 -16.58 1.19
C MET A 375 12.47 -17.34 0.12
N TYR A 376 12.34 -16.76 -1.08
CA TYR A 376 11.57 -17.33 -2.20
C TYR A 376 12.35 -17.24 -3.54
N PRO A 377 13.63 -17.71 -3.59
CA PRO A 377 14.48 -17.51 -4.75
C PRO A 377 13.94 -18.17 -6.03
N ALA A 378 13.28 -19.33 -5.92
CA ALA A 378 12.67 -20.00 -7.07
C ALA A 378 11.50 -19.19 -7.65
N ASN A 379 10.65 -18.59 -6.81
CA ASN A 379 9.57 -17.71 -7.27
C ASN A 379 10.12 -16.43 -7.91
N ARG A 380 11.14 -15.81 -7.28
CA ARG A 380 11.84 -14.65 -7.85
C ARG A 380 12.43 -14.95 -9.22
N ALA A 381 13.06 -16.11 -9.39
CA ALA A 381 13.64 -16.54 -10.66
C ALA A 381 12.57 -16.67 -11.77
N ARG A 382 11.43 -17.31 -11.50
CA ARG A 382 10.33 -17.43 -12.48
C ARG A 382 9.76 -16.07 -12.89
N ILE A 383 9.71 -15.09 -11.97
CA ILE A 383 9.29 -13.72 -12.30
C ILE A 383 10.39 -13.00 -13.08
N ALA A 384 11.67 -13.22 -12.75
CA ALA A 384 12.80 -12.69 -13.49
C ALA A 384 12.83 -13.19 -14.94
N ASP A 385 12.52 -14.48 -15.16
CA ASP A 385 12.38 -15.05 -16.51
C ASP A 385 11.27 -14.35 -17.31
N ALA A 386 10.13 -14.06 -16.66
CA ALA A 386 9.05 -13.33 -17.30
C ALA A 386 9.42 -11.86 -17.61
N LEU A 387 10.20 -11.21 -16.73
CA LEU A 387 10.69 -9.84 -16.93
C LEU A 387 11.74 -9.74 -18.05
N ALA A 388 12.46 -10.84 -18.32
CA ALA A 388 13.47 -10.91 -19.37
C ALA A 388 12.89 -11.17 -20.77
N ALA A 389 11.57 -11.38 -20.89
CA ALA A 389 10.94 -11.60 -22.20
C ALA A 389 11.00 -10.31 -23.05
N ASP A 390 11.25 -10.47 -24.35
CA ASP A 390 11.44 -9.36 -25.31
C ASP A 390 10.22 -8.42 -25.39
N GLU A 391 9.03 -8.93 -25.06
CA GLU A 391 7.78 -8.16 -25.04
C GLU A 391 7.65 -7.24 -23.83
N VAL A 392 8.45 -7.46 -22.78
CA VAL A 392 8.36 -6.65 -21.56
C VAL A 392 9.17 -5.37 -21.70
N GLY A 393 8.47 -4.25 -21.93
CA GLY A 393 9.11 -2.92 -21.95
C GLY A 393 9.70 -2.57 -20.58
N HIS A 394 10.82 -1.91 -20.57
CA HIS A 394 11.64 -1.42 -19.43
C HIS A 394 11.06 -1.68 -18.03
N PRO A 395 11.41 -2.81 -17.38
CA PRO A 395 10.86 -3.18 -16.10
C PRO A 395 11.47 -2.36 -14.95
N ILE A 396 10.60 -1.87 -14.09
CA ILE A 396 10.96 -1.14 -12.85
C ILE A 396 10.29 -1.84 -11.67
N ILE A 397 11.03 -2.02 -10.58
CA ILE A 397 10.49 -2.49 -9.31
C ILE A 397 10.38 -1.30 -8.34
N LEU A 398 9.23 -1.19 -7.66
CA LEU A 398 8.99 -0.23 -6.61
C LEU A 398 8.66 -0.99 -5.33
N SER A 399 9.36 -0.69 -4.23
CA SER A 399 9.17 -1.42 -2.96
C SER A 399 9.30 -0.53 -1.73
N GLY A 400 9.00 -1.11 -0.55
CA GLY A 400 9.03 -0.49 0.76
C GLY A 400 9.59 -1.41 1.86
N ASP A 401 8.92 -1.53 3.01
CA ASP A 401 9.20 -2.41 4.17
C ASP A 401 10.44 -2.03 5.00
N VAL A 402 11.56 -1.77 4.38
CA VAL A 402 12.87 -1.67 5.04
C VAL A 402 13.25 -0.27 5.54
N HIS A 403 12.31 0.63 5.71
CA HIS A 403 12.41 1.95 6.35
C HIS A 403 13.65 2.78 5.97
N SER A 404 14.20 2.57 4.79
CA SER A 404 15.40 3.22 4.26
C SER A 404 15.26 3.43 2.76
N PHE A 405 15.95 4.44 2.20
CA PHE A 405 15.94 4.66 0.77
C PHE A 405 17.01 3.81 0.08
N TRP A 406 16.64 3.17 -1.03
CA TRP A 406 17.58 2.43 -1.86
C TRP A 406 17.36 2.71 -3.35
N ALA A 407 18.47 2.65 -4.11
CA ALA A 407 18.43 2.48 -5.56
C ALA A 407 19.35 1.31 -5.93
N VAL A 408 18.79 0.30 -6.58
CA VAL A 408 19.44 -0.99 -6.83
C VAL A 408 19.41 -1.27 -8.33
N ASP A 409 20.56 -1.65 -8.90
CA ASP A 409 20.69 -2.16 -10.26
C ASP A 409 20.91 -3.67 -10.23
N GLY A 410 19.88 -4.44 -10.55
CA GLY A 410 19.89 -5.90 -10.43
C GLY A 410 20.88 -6.63 -11.35
N ARG A 411 21.54 -5.90 -12.28
CA ARG A 411 22.58 -6.45 -13.15
C ARG A 411 23.94 -6.59 -12.49
N ASP A 412 24.20 -5.81 -11.46
CA ASP A 412 25.52 -5.70 -10.82
C ASP A 412 25.68 -6.62 -9.59
N THR A 413 24.89 -7.67 -9.49
CA THR A 413 25.04 -8.66 -8.42
C THR A 413 26.34 -9.45 -8.57
N LYS A 414 26.93 -9.87 -7.45
CA LYS A 414 28.14 -10.72 -7.45
C LYS A 414 27.88 -12.12 -7.98
N ASP A 415 26.69 -12.65 -7.74
CA ASP A 415 26.28 -13.96 -8.26
C ASP A 415 25.58 -13.81 -9.60
N PRO A 416 26.21 -14.22 -10.72
CA PRO A 416 25.58 -14.12 -12.03
C PRO A 416 24.25 -14.85 -12.15
N SER A 417 24.01 -15.89 -11.34
CA SER A 417 22.76 -16.65 -11.34
C SER A 417 21.59 -15.86 -10.71
N GLU A 418 21.89 -14.79 -9.96
CA GLU A 418 20.91 -13.89 -9.36
C GLU A 418 20.73 -12.57 -10.14
N ARG A 419 21.40 -12.45 -11.29
CA ARG A 419 21.31 -11.26 -12.13
C ARG A 419 19.91 -11.12 -12.71
N ILE A 420 19.33 -9.95 -12.55
CA ILE A 420 18.04 -9.57 -13.10
C ILE A 420 18.15 -8.19 -13.74
N ASP A 421 17.78 -8.07 -15.02
CA ASP A 421 17.93 -6.82 -15.78
C ASP A 421 16.79 -5.84 -15.45
N VAL A 422 16.71 -5.44 -14.18
CA VAL A 422 15.74 -4.46 -13.66
C VAL A 422 16.40 -3.45 -12.73
N VAL A 423 15.74 -2.31 -12.56
CA VAL A 423 16.05 -1.31 -11.54
C VAL A 423 15.01 -1.40 -10.44
N GLU A 424 15.45 -1.38 -9.19
CA GLU A 424 14.55 -1.29 -8.03
C GLU A 424 14.78 0.00 -7.25
N PHE A 425 13.68 0.71 -6.97
CA PHE A 425 13.66 1.85 -6.08
C PHE A 425 12.86 1.51 -4.83
N VAL A 426 13.50 1.56 -3.66
CA VAL A 426 12.89 1.28 -2.36
C VAL A 426 12.56 2.59 -1.68
N ALA A 427 11.29 2.82 -1.38
CA ALA A 427 10.84 3.97 -0.62
C ALA A 427 11.18 3.78 0.86
N SER A 428 11.71 4.83 1.50
CA SER A 428 11.82 4.85 2.96
C SER A 428 10.41 4.96 3.58
N SER A 429 10.35 4.80 4.90
CA SER A 429 9.11 4.96 5.66
C SER A 429 8.65 6.42 5.71
N ILE A 430 7.33 6.63 5.79
CA ILE A 430 6.75 7.96 6.08
C ILE A 430 7.21 8.48 7.44
N SER A 431 7.23 7.62 8.46
CA SER A 431 7.59 8.00 9.83
C SER A 431 8.23 6.89 10.66
N ALA A 432 8.09 5.62 10.25
CA ALA A 432 8.62 4.50 11.03
C ALA A 432 10.14 4.58 11.16
N ASN A 433 10.65 4.39 12.38
CA ASN A 433 12.08 4.41 12.66
C ASN A 433 12.82 3.23 11.98
N TRP A 434 14.11 3.44 11.73
CA TRP A 434 15.04 2.39 11.33
C TRP A 434 16.15 2.33 12.38
N PRO A 435 16.01 1.51 13.43
CA PRO A 435 16.99 1.48 14.52
C PRO A 435 18.35 0.95 14.05
N GLU A 436 19.40 1.35 14.75
CA GLU A 436 20.79 0.99 14.42
C GLU A 436 20.98 -0.54 14.27
N GLN A 437 20.30 -1.34 15.09
CA GLN A 437 20.34 -2.81 15.02
C GLN A 437 19.85 -3.37 13.67
N LEU A 438 19.06 -2.62 12.90
CA LEU A 438 18.62 -2.99 11.56
C LEU A 438 19.47 -2.31 10.47
N ALA A 439 19.89 -1.06 10.70
CA ALA A 439 20.69 -0.29 9.76
C ALA A 439 22.13 -0.80 9.63
N LYS A 440 22.75 -1.14 10.76
CA LYS A 440 24.14 -1.59 10.83
C LYS A 440 24.41 -2.84 10.00
N PRO A 441 23.64 -3.93 10.09
CA PRO A 441 23.83 -5.10 9.25
C PRO A 441 23.82 -4.79 7.76
N VAL A 442 22.91 -3.91 7.31
CA VAL A 442 22.86 -3.49 5.91
C VAL A 442 24.13 -2.72 5.56
N THR A 443 24.49 -1.70 6.33
CA THR A 443 25.66 -0.84 6.07
C THR A 443 26.96 -1.66 5.98
N GLU A 444 27.18 -2.58 6.92
CA GLU A 444 28.34 -3.45 6.95
C GLU A 444 28.44 -4.41 5.75
N ASN A 445 27.28 -4.74 5.16
CA ASN A 445 27.21 -5.67 4.03
C ASN A 445 27.09 -5.01 2.65
N LEU A 446 27.02 -3.67 2.54
CA LEU A 446 27.05 -2.97 1.25
C LEU A 446 28.24 -3.38 0.34
N PRO A 447 29.48 -3.57 0.87
CA PRO A 447 30.60 -4.02 0.03
C PRO A 447 30.41 -5.40 -0.61
N HIS A 448 29.50 -6.21 -0.07
CA HIS A 448 29.15 -7.53 -0.61
C HIS A 448 27.99 -7.47 -1.61
N ASN A 449 27.35 -6.31 -1.75
CA ASN A 449 26.15 -6.09 -2.57
C ASN A 449 26.36 -4.93 -3.56
N PRO A 450 27.22 -5.08 -4.59
CA PRO A 450 27.59 -3.99 -5.50
C PRO A 450 26.40 -3.48 -6.35
N GLN A 451 25.30 -4.24 -6.44
CA GLN A 451 24.05 -3.85 -7.08
C GLN A 451 23.36 -2.68 -6.35
N VAL A 452 23.61 -2.48 -5.05
CA VAL A 452 23.09 -1.34 -4.29
C VAL A 452 23.93 -0.12 -4.60
N LYS A 453 23.38 0.82 -5.35
CA LYS A 453 24.06 2.05 -5.79
C LYS A 453 23.81 3.24 -4.87
N PHE A 454 22.72 3.17 -4.10
CA PHE A 454 22.35 4.17 -3.11
C PHE A 454 21.65 3.51 -1.93
N TYR A 455 21.97 3.93 -0.75
CA TYR A 455 21.36 3.54 0.52
C TYR A 455 21.42 4.68 1.51
N ASP A 456 20.25 5.03 2.09
CA ASP A 456 20.16 5.99 3.19
C ASP A 456 19.25 5.43 4.30
N PRO A 457 19.83 5.08 5.47
CA PRO A 457 19.08 4.56 6.61
C PRO A 457 18.47 5.66 7.48
N ASP A 458 18.90 6.92 7.34
CA ASP A 458 18.69 7.96 8.35
C ASP A 458 17.44 8.79 8.09
N LYS A 459 17.02 8.91 6.85
CA LYS A 459 15.94 9.78 6.44
C LYS A 459 14.63 9.03 6.21
N ARG A 460 13.53 9.71 6.56
CA ARG A 460 12.14 9.28 6.33
C ARG A 460 11.56 10.10 5.20
N GLY A 461 10.61 9.53 4.43
CA GLY A 461 10.00 10.25 3.32
C GLY A 461 9.34 9.34 2.29
N TYR A 462 9.46 9.66 1.03
CA TYR A 462 8.79 8.99 -0.09
C TYR A 462 9.60 9.09 -1.37
N LEU A 463 9.24 8.30 -2.39
CA LEU A 463 9.78 8.44 -3.73
C LEU A 463 8.78 9.18 -4.63
N LEU A 464 9.23 10.23 -5.28
CA LEU A 464 8.50 10.92 -6.33
C LEU A 464 8.96 10.39 -7.69
N HIS A 465 8.02 9.91 -8.50
CA HIS A 465 8.27 9.40 -9.84
C HIS A 465 7.69 10.36 -10.87
N GLU A 466 8.53 10.76 -11.84
CA GLU A 466 8.18 11.59 -13.00
C GLU A 466 8.55 10.80 -14.25
N VAL A 467 7.54 10.40 -15.03
CA VAL A 467 7.71 9.42 -16.10
C VAL A 467 7.16 9.96 -17.40
N ASN A 468 7.94 9.85 -18.47
CA ASN A 468 7.52 10.07 -19.85
C ASN A 468 7.89 8.86 -20.72
N GLU A 469 7.73 8.96 -22.04
CA GLU A 469 7.98 7.83 -22.96
C GLU A 469 9.44 7.35 -22.95
N THR A 470 10.40 8.24 -22.69
CA THR A 470 11.84 7.99 -22.83
C THR A 470 12.59 7.96 -21.51
N GLU A 471 12.00 8.51 -20.45
CA GLU A 471 12.68 8.71 -19.17
C GLU A 471 11.78 8.42 -17.99
N TRP A 472 12.39 7.81 -16.98
CA TRP A 472 11.83 7.63 -15.65
C TRP A 472 12.76 8.30 -14.64
N LYS A 473 12.31 9.38 -14.03
CA LYS A 473 13.03 10.02 -12.93
C LYS A 473 12.40 9.59 -11.59
N ALA A 474 13.23 9.09 -10.67
CA ALA A 474 12.87 8.81 -9.29
C ALA A 474 13.63 9.74 -8.35
N THR A 475 12.94 10.50 -7.51
CA THR A 475 13.55 11.41 -6.53
C THR A 475 13.21 10.95 -5.11
N ALA A 476 14.23 10.68 -4.28
CA ALA A 476 14.08 10.44 -2.86
C ALA A 476 13.81 11.76 -2.13
N ARG A 477 12.54 11.97 -1.78
CA ARG A 477 12.06 13.15 -1.05
C ARG A 477 12.10 12.85 0.43
N ALA A 478 13.03 13.42 1.16
CA ALA A 478 13.26 13.17 2.58
C ALA A 478 12.76 14.31 3.46
N MET A 479 12.23 13.97 4.63
CA MET A 479 11.93 14.95 5.68
C MET A 479 13.18 15.21 6.51
N GLN A 480 13.41 16.45 6.88
CA GLN A 480 14.55 16.79 7.74
C GLN A 480 14.43 16.10 9.11
N ASP A 481 13.27 16.16 9.74
CA ASP A 481 12.92 15.43 10.95
C ASP A 481 11.39 15.20 11.01
N VAL A 482 10.95 13.94 11.01
CA VAL A 482 9.52 13.59 11.09
C VAL A 482 8.89 13.90 12.46
N ARG A 483 9.67 14.28 13.45
CA ARG A 483 9.16 14.73 14.76
C ARG A 483 8.79 16.20 14.78
N ASP A 484 9.07 16.93 13.70
CA ASP A 484 8.63 18.30 13.48
C ASP A 484 7.45 18.30 12.50
N GLU A 485 6.28 18.78 12.95
CA GLU A 485 5.05 18.91 12.14
C GLU A 485 5.20 19.83 10.93
N GLN A 486 6.21 20.69 10.93
CA GLN A 486 6.51 21.64 9.87
C GLN A 486 7.84 21.34 9.17
N SER A 487 8.38 20.14 9.33
CA SER A 487 9.66 19.72 8.77
C SER A 487 9.75 20.04 7.28
N PRO A 488 10.82 20.68 6.80
CA PRO A 488 11.03 20.86 5.38
C PRO A 488 11.35 19.53 4.68
N ALA A 489 11.01 19.43 3.41
CA ALA A 489 11.44 18.35 2.55
C ALA A 489 12.79 18.68 1.89
N LEU A 490 13.59 17.65 1.65
CA LEU A 490 14.87 17.69 0.99
C LEU A 490 14.85 16.72 -0.19
N ASP A 491 15.43 17.10 -1.33
CA ASP A 491 15.78 16.15 -2.39
C ASP A 491 17.08 15.48 -1.99
N LEU A 492 16.97 14.25 -1.50
CA LEU A 492 18.12 13.51 -0.96
C LEU A 492 19.00 12.94 -2.07
N ALA A 493 18.36 12.41 -3.12
CA ALA A 493 18.98 11.89 -4.32
C ALA A 493 17.96 11.79 -5.45
N SER A 494 18.43 11.92 -6.69
CA SER A 494 17.62 11.73 -7.90
C SER A 494 18.29 10.76 -8.85
N PHE A 495 17.48 9.89 -9.46
CA PHE A 495 17.93 8.84 -10.37
C PHE A 495 17.14 8.91 -11.67
N LEU A 496 17.83 8.71 -12.79
CA LEU A 496 17.26 8.72 -14.14
C LEU A 496 17.49 7.36 -14.80
N VAL A 497 16.40 6.70 -15.18
CA VAL A 497 16.40 5.56 -16.09
C VAL A 497 16.03 6.07 -17.48
N SER A 498 16.89 5.86 -18.45
CA SER A 498 16.63 6.22 -19.85
C SER A 498 16.24 4.99 -20.66
N LYS A 499 15.21 5.12 -21.48
CA LYS A 499 14.74 4.04 -22.34
C LYS A 499 15.83 3.55 -23.30
N GLY A 500 16.08 2.26 -23.30
CA GLY A 500 17.13 1.65 -24.12
C GLY A 500 18.52 1.66 -23.47
N GLU A 501 18.70 2.40 -22.40
CA GLU A 501 19.96 2.39 -21.65
C GLU A 501 19.81 1.48 -20.41
N PRO A 502 20.82 0.66 -20.12
CA PRO A 502 20.76 -0.24 -19.00
C PRO A 502 20.98 0.49 -17.65
N GLY A 503 20.20 0.13 -16.62
CA GLY A 503 20.32 0.67 -15.25
C GLY A 503 19.82 2.09 -15.10
N PHE A 504 20.48 2.85 -14.27
CA PHE A 504 20.14 4.26 -14.02
C PHE A 504 21.39 5.13 -13.81
N THR A 505 21.22 6.42 -14.01
CA THR A 505 22.22 7.43 -13.66
C THR A 505 21.76 8.20 -12.45
N ARG A 506 22.63 8.40 -11.47
CA ARG A 506 22.40 9.36 -10.38
C ARG A 506 22.64 10.77 -10.89
N LEU A 507 21.73 11.71 -10.61
CA LEU A 507 21.76 13.08 -11.14
C LEU A 507 22.51 14.08 -10.25
N ASP A 508 22.78 13.70 -8.99
CA ASP A 508 23.38 14.54 -7.92
C ASP A 508 24.42 13.78 -7.10
#